data_e4229ec70ef551b52c8fbffab28b3120
#
_entry.id   e4229ec70ef551b52c8fbffab28b3120
#
_cell.length_a   1.000
_cell.length_b   1.000
_cell.length_c   1.000
_cell.angle_alpha   90.00
_cell.angle_beta   90.00
_cell.angle_gamma   90.00
#
_symmetry.space_group_name_H-M   'P 1'
#
loop_
_entity.id
_entity.type
_entity.pdbx_description
1 polymer ?
#
loop_
_entity_poly.entity_id
_entity_poly.type
_entity_poly.pdbx_seq_one_letter_code
_entity_poly.pdbx_strand_id
1 'polypeptide(L)'
;MNSMAKITYIEHSGKSHTIQVQNGLTVMEGAVQNNISGIDADCGGSMACATCHVYVKEEWFNKLPKKEDGEEDMLDMAYEPNKFSRLSCQLTVSDELEGLVVNLPVKQA
;
A
#
# COMPACT_ATOMS: atom_id res chain seq x y z
N MET A 1 16.78 -18.75 -5.26
CA MET A 1 16.12 -17.67 -6.01
C MET A 1 15.43 -16.73 -5.04
N ASN A 2 15.68 -15.42 -5.16
CA ASN A 2 15.04 -14.47 -4.29
C ASN A 2 13.61 -14.22 -4.75
N SER A 3 12.66 -14.40 -3.85
CA SER A 3 11.25 -14.20 -4.13
C SER A 3 10.64 -13.10 -3.26
N MET A 4 11.47 -12.17 -2.82
CA MET A 4 11.04 -11.08 -1.96
C MET A 4 11.49 -9.74 -2.53
N ALA A 5 10.72 -8.68 -2.24
CA ALA A 5 11.09 -7.32 -2.58
C ALA A 5 11.10 -6.47 -1.31
N LYS A 6 12.01 -5.50 -1.28
CA LYS A 6 12.13 -4.59 -0.14
C LYS A 6 11.11 -3.46 -0.29
N ILE A 7 10.23 -3.32 0.69
CA ILE A 7 9.20 -2.30 0.70
C ILE A 7 9.39 -1.44 1.95
N THR A 8 9.32 -0.13 1.82
CA THR A 8 9.42 0.79 2.94
C THR A 8 8.07 1.44 3.19
N TYR A 9 7.62 1.39 4.44
CA TYR A 9 6.37 1.99 4.89
C TYR A 9 6.74 3.14 5.83
N ILE A 10 6.28 4.35 5.53
CA ILE A 10 6.57 5.52 6.36
C ILE A 10 5.28 5.93 7.05
N GLU A 11 5.23 5.82 8.39
CA GLU A 11 4.07 6.24 9.16
C GLU A 11 3.91 7.76 9.12
N HIS A 12 2.71 8.23 9.40
CA HIS A 12 2.44 9.65 9.43
C HIS A 12 3.40 10.41 10.39
N SER A 13 3.81 9.76 11.45
CA SER A 13 4.76 10.34 12.42
C SER A 13 6.18 10.50 11.87
N GLY A 14 6.47 9.89 10.72
CA GLY A 14 7.81 9.89 10.12
C GLY A 14 8.59 8.63 10.38
N LYS A 15 8.09 7.73 11.22
CA LYS A 15 8.76 6.47 11.50
C LYS A 15 8.70 5.57 10.27
N SER A 16 9.84 5.05 9.82
CA SER A 16 9.90 4.20 8.64
C SER A 16 10.18 2.75 9.00
N HIS A 17 9.58 1.85 8.21
CA HIS A 17 9.76 0.41 8.37
C HIS A 17 10.13 -0.15 7.01
N THR A 18 11.34 -0.71 6.90
CA THR A 18 11.78 -1.35 5.67
C THR A 18 11.80 -2.86 5.91
N ILE A 19 10.99 -3.58 5.15
CA ILE A 19 10.85 -5.03 5.31
C ILE A 19 10.92 -5.71 3.96
N GLN A 20 11.19 -7.01 3.97
CA GLN A 20 11.13 -7.82 2.76
C GLN A 20 9.79 -8.51 2.70
N VAL A 21 9.07 -8.31 1.61
CA VAL A 21 7.74 -8.87 1.39
C VAL A 21 7.83 -9.90 0.28
N GLN A 22 7.28 -11.08 0.52
CA GLN A 22 7.31 -12.17 -0.45
C GLN A 22 6.56 -11.79 -1.71
N ASN A 23 7.13 -12.11 -2.87
CA ASN A 23 6.46 -11.89 -4.16
C ASN A 23 5.15 -12.68 -4.18
N GLY A 24 4.11 -12.06 -4.73
CA GLY A 24 2.79 -12.65 -4.77
C GLY A 24 1.88 -12.17 -3.65
N LEU A 25 2.43 -11.69 -2.53
CA LEU A 25 1.64 -11.01 -1.51
C LEU A 25 1.36 -9.59 -1.93
N THR A 26 0.37 -8.96 -1.32
CA THR A 26 0.12 -7.54 -1.57
C THR A 26 0.93 -6.69 -0.60
N VAL A 27 1.08 -5.40 -0.94
CA VAL A 27 1.74 -4.45 -0.06
C VAL A 27 1.01 -4.38 1.28
N MET A 28 -0.34 -4.46 1.26
CA MET A 28 -1.14 -4.51 2.48
C MET A 28 -0.78 -5.74 3.34
N GLU A 29 -0.68 -6.91 2.71
CA GLU A 29 -0.38 -8.14 3.45
C GLU A 29 1.00 -8.08 4.11
N GLY A 30 1.96 -7.45 3.45
CA GLY A 30 3.28 -7.26 4.03
C GLY A 30 3.22 -6.41 5.30
N ALA A 31 2.43 -5.34 5.29
CA ALA A 31 2.27 -4.48 6.45
C ALA A 31 1.56 -5.22 7.60
N VAL A 32 0.50 -5.94 7.29
CA VAL A 32 -0.27 -6.66 8.31
C VAL A 32 0.59 -7.74 8.98
N GLN A 33 1.34 -8.50 8.19
CA GLN A 33 2.18 -9.58 8.72
C GLN A 33 3.31 -9.05 9.61
N ASN A 34 3.70 -7.80 9.43
CA ASN A 34 4.78 -7.20 10.20
C ASN A 34 4.28 -6.19 11.24
N ASN A 35 2.99 -6.17 11.49
CA ASN A 35 2.35 -5.32 12.52
C ASN A 35 2.65 -3.84 12.33
N ILE A 36 2.68 -3.37 11.09
CA ILE A 36 2.93 -1.96 10.79
C ILE A 36 1.64 -1.18 11.02
N SER A 37 1.72 -0.15 11.86
CA SER A 37 0.57 0.72 12.14
C SER A 37 0.25 1.59 10.93
N GLY A 38 -1.02 1.97 10.77
CA GLY A 38 -1.44 2.89 9.72
C GLY A 38 -2.19 2.23 8.59
N ILE A 39 -2.26 0.90 8.55
CA ILE A 39 -3.07 0.15 7.60
C ILE A 39 -3.99 -0.76 8.43
N ASP A 40 -5.28 -0.45 8.43
CA ASP A 40 -6.26 -1.22 9.21
C ASP A 40 -6.67 -2.51 8.51
N ALA A 41 -6.80 -2.45 7.19
CA ALA A 41 -7.12 -3.62 6.36
C ALA A 41 -8.35 -4.39 6.84
N ASP A 42 -9.38 -3.68 7.28
CA ASP A 42 -10.57 -4.30 7.88
C ASP A 42 -11.28 -5.27 6.94
N CYS A 43 -11.20 -5.03 5.64
CA CYS A 43 -11.87 -5.89 4.66
C CYS A 43 -11.01 -7.08 4.20
N GLY A 44 -9.79 -7.21 4.73
CA GLY A 44 -8.90 -8.31 4.34
C GLY A 44 -8.46 -8.27 2.88
N GLY A 45 -8.59 -7.11 2.22
CA GLY A 45 -8.16 -6.97 0.83
C GLY A 45 -9.27 -7.11 -0.20
N SER A 46 -10.52 -7.16 0.24
CA SER A 46 -11.67 -7.34 -0.68
C SER A 46 -12.11 -6.02 -1.35
N MET A 47 -11.42 -4.92 -1.09
CA MET A 47 -11.77 -3.58 -1.58
C MET A 47 -13.16 -3.12 -1.13
N ALA A 48 -13.58 -3.54 0.07
CA ALA A 48 -14.90 -3.21 0.58
C ALA A 48 -14.91 -2.02 1.54
N CYS A 49 -13.75 -1.55 2.02
CA CYS A 49 -13.73 -0.59 3.13
C CYS A 49 -12.67 0.51 3.02
N ALA A 50 -11.81 0.48 2.02
CA ALA A 50 -10.76 1.50 1.81
C ALA A 50 -9.80 1.68 3.01
N THR A 51 -9.67 0.66 3.87
CA THR A 51 -8.82 0.78 5.06
C THR A 51 -7.37 0.36 4.84
N CYS A 52 -6.97 0.18 3.58
CA CYS A 52 -5.59 -0.12 3.21
C CYS A 52 -4.97 1.00 2.35
N HIS A 53 -5.51 2.22 2.46
CA HIS A 53 -5.08 3.37 1.69
C HIS A 53 -3.64 3.79 2.02
N VAL A 54 -2.84 4.01 0.98
CA VAL A 54 -1.47 4.53 1.12
C VAL A 54 -1.24 5.60 0.06
N TYR A 55 -0.26 6.47 0.30
CA TYR A 55 0.20 7.44 -0.69
C TYR A 55 1.50 6.92 -1.29
N VAL A 56 1.60 6.94 -2.61
CA VAL A 56 2.79 6.49 -3.34
C VAL A 56 3.53 7.73 -3.85
N LYS A 57 4.86 7.68 -3.88
CA LYS A 57 5.63 8.78 -4.48
C LYS A 57 5.36 8.83 -5.97
N GLU A 58 5.41 10.04 -6.54
CA GLU A 58 5.11 10.26 -7.95
C GLU A 58 5.92 9.33 -8.87
N GLU A 59 7.21 9.18 -8.57
CA GLU A 59 8.09 8.34 -9.39
C GLU A 59 7.66 6.88 -9.41
N TRP A 60 7.08 6.40 -8.30
CA TRP A 60 6.57 5.04 -8.22
C TRP A 60 5.17 4.92 -8.80
N PHE A 61 4.36 5.95 -8.62
CA PHE A 61 2.97 5.93 -9.10
C PHE A 61 2.93 5.62 -10.61
N ASN A 62 3.84 6.21 -11.36
CA ASN A 62 3.87 6.02 -12.81
C ASN A 62 4.37 4.63 -13.23
N LYS A 63 5.03 3.92 -12.33
CA LYS A 63 5.56 2.58 -12.59
C LYS A 63 4.58 1.49 -12.18
N LEU A 64 3.59 1.81 -11.36
CA LEU A 64 2.63 0.83 -10.86
C LEU A 64 1.54 0.59 -11.90
N PRO A 65 0.89 -0.59 -11.84
CA PRO A 65 -0.28 -0.83 -12.69
C PRO A 65 -1.34 0.22 -12.44
N LYS A 66 -2.11 0.54 -13.47
CA LYS A 66 -3.19 1.52 -13.35
C LYS A 66 -4.27 1.00 -12.42
N LYS A 67 -4.93 1.93 -11.71
CA LYS A 67 -6.06 1.60 -10.86
C LYS A 67 -7.22 1.05 -11.70
N GLU A 68 -7.89 0.04 -11.16
CA GLU A 68 -9.13 -0.44 -11.72
C GLU A 68 -10.28 0.42 -11.19
N ASP A 69 -11.44 0.35 -11.85
CA ASP A 69 -12.59 1.17 -11.49
C ASP A 69 -12.99 1.00 -10.03
N GLY A 70 -12.97 -0.22 -9.52
CA GLY A 70 -13.34 -0.47 -8.13
C GLY A 70 -12.39 0.18 -7.13
N GLU A 71 -11.10 0.23 -7.46
CA GLU A 71 -10.12 0.88 -6.60
C GLU A 71 -10.36 2.39 -6.54
N GLU A 72 -10.66 3.00 -7.68
CA GLU A 72 -10.94 4.43 -7.74
C GLU A 72 -12.15 4.78 -6.86
N ASP A 73 -13.21 4.00 -6.95
CA ASP A 73 -14.42 4.23 -6.17
C ASP A 73 -14.15 4.11 -4.67
N MET A 74 -13.34 3.13 -4.27
CA MET A 74 -13.00 2.95 -2.86
C MET A 74 -12.10 4.05 -2.34
N LEU A 75 -11.18 4.56 -3.17
CA LEU A 75 -10.30 5.64 -2.77
C LEU A 75 -11.08 6.91 -2.46
N ASP A 76 -12.22 7.13 -3.13
CA ASP A 76 -13.07 8.29 -2.84
C ASP A 76 -13.59 8.27 -1.39
N MET A 77 -13.63 7.10 -0.78
CA MET A 77 -14.10 6.93 0.60
C MET A 77 -12.96 6.92 1.61
N ALA A 78 -11.72 7.01 1.16
CA ALA A 78 -10.56 6.99 2.05
C ALA A 78 -10.36 8.37 2.71
N TYR A 79 -9.56 8.38 3.78
CA TYR A 79 -9.24 9.64 4.47
C TYR A 79 -8.27 10.47 3.63
N GLU A 80 -8.70 11.65 3.22
CA GLU A 80 -7.90 12.61 2.45
C GLU A 80 -7.15 11.97 1.27
N PRO A 81 -7.88 11.35 0.32
CA PRO A 81 -7.20 10.79 -0.85
C PRO A 81 -6.63 11.90 -1.73
N ASN A 82 -5.57 11.58 -2.47
CA ASN A 82 -5.00 12.50 -3.46
C ASN A 82 -4.67 11.73 -4.73
N LYS A 83 -4.10 12.42 -5.71
CA LYS A 83 -3.83 11.80 -7.02
C LYS A 83 -2.81 10.65 -6.97
N PHE A 84 -2.05 10.54 -5.88
CA PHE A 84 -1.08 9.46 -5.70
C PHE A 84 -1.57 8.39 -4.74
N SER A 85 -2.84 8.42 -4.37
CA SER A 85 -3.42 7.42 -3.48
C SER A 85 -3.61 6.08 -4.18
N ARG A 86 -3.30 5.00 -3.46
CA ARG A 86 -3.55 3.63 -3.93
C ARG A 86 -4.07 2.79 -2.76
N LEU A 87 -4.81 1.76 -3.07
CA LEU A 87 -5.17 0.75 -2.06
C LEU A 87 -4.06 -0.31 -2.06
N SER A 88 -3.38 -0.44 -0.93
CA SER A 88 -2.24 -1.35 -0.85
C SER A 88 -2.62 -2.81 -1.07
N CYS A 89 -3.89 -3.17 -0.88
CA CYS A 89 -4.37 -4.52 -1.17
C CYS A 89 -4.42 -4.83 -2.67
N GLN A 90 -4.28 -3.82 -3.53
CA GLN A 90 -4.28 -3.99 -4.98
C GLN A 90 -2.88 -3.90 -5.57
N LEU A 91 -1.86 -3.74 -4.75
CA LEU A 91 -0.48 -3.66 -5.19
C LEU A 91 0.22 -4.99 -4.89
N THR A 92 0.34 -5.83 -5.91
CA THR A 92 0.99 -7.14 -5.76
C THR A 92 2.50 -6.98 -5.80
N VAL A 93 3.18 -7.52 -4.80
CA VAL A 93 4.63 -7.43 -4.70
C VAL A 93 5.28 -8.31 -5.77
N SER A 94 6.28 -7.75 -6.44
CA SER A 94 7.10 -8.45 -7.43
C SER A 94 8.49 -7.81 -7.43
N ASP A 95 9.40 -8.38 -8.21
CA ASP A 95 10.75 -7.83 -8.32
C ASP A 95 10.72 -6.37 -8.81
N GLU A 96 9.71 -6.00 -9.58
CA GLU A 96 9.57 -4.64 -10.08
C GLU A 96 9.29 -3.63 -8.99
N LEU A 97 8.81 -4.07 -7.82
CA LEU A 97 8.54 -3.19 -6.69
C LEU A 97 9.68 -3.11 -5.69
N GLU A 98 10.86 -3.68 -6.02
CA GLU A 98 12.02 -3.58 -5.15
C GLU A 98 12.35 -2.10 -4.89
N GLY A 99 12.36 -1.72 -3.62
CA GLY A 99 12.64 -0.34 -3.22
C GLY A 99 11.40 0.57 -3.14
N LEU A 100 10.22 0.03 -3.36
CA LEU A 100 8.98 0.83 -3.28
C LEU A 100 8.87 1.48 -1.90
N VAL A 101 8.47 2.75 -1.91
CA VAL A 101 8.22 3.51 -0.68
C VAL A 101 6.79 3.99 -0.69
N VAL A 102 6.05 3.70 0.38
CA VAL A 102 4.68 4.19 0.54
C VAL A 102 4.58 4.98 1.85
N ASN A 103 3.77 6.03 1.83
CA ASN A 103 3.49 6.84 3.00
C ASN A 103 2.10 6.48 3.52
N LEU A 104 1.99 6.30 4.82
CA LEU A 104 0.74 5.91 5.45
C LEU A 104 -0.02 7.15 5.89
N PRO A 105 -1.35 7.18 5.73
CA PRO A 105 -2.15 8.33 6.16
C PRO A 105 -2.21 8.37 7.69
N VAL A 106 -2.65 9.52 8.23
CA VAL A 106 -2.79 9.67 9.67
C VAL A 106 -3.85 8.71 10.21
N LYS A 107 -4.84 8.37 9.39
CA LYS A 107 -5.84 7.35 9.70
C LYS A 107 -6.42 6.83 8.38
N GLN A 108 -7.13 5.72 8.41
CA GLN A 108 -7.62 5.10 7.18
C GLN A 108 -8.98 5.61 6.73
N ALA A 109 -9.84 5.97 7.64
CA ALA A 109 -11.17 6.42 7.26
C ALA A 109 -11.75 7.38 8.29
#